data_4dc19cff36548a54d26d952d1c81a22e
#
_entry.id   4dc19cff36548a54d26d952d1c81a22e
#
_cell.length_a   1.000
_cell.length_b   1.000
_cell.length_c   1.000
_cell.angle_alpha   90.00
_cell.angle_beta   90.00
_cell.angle_gamma   90.00
#
_symmetry.space_group_name_H-M   'P 1'
#
loop_
_entity.id
_entity.type
_entity.pdbx_description
1 polymer ?
#
loop_
_entity_poly.entity_id
_entity_poly.type
_entity_poly.pdbx_seq_one_letter_code
_entity_poly.pdbx_strand_id
1 'polypeptide(L)'
;MVRRGRLLAVDSVHVPHLVEAEVVSVLRRQAAAGLLASEQARRALDVWRGLGLIRYAASPLLERVWVLWAAVTAYGAMYVAIAENLECALVATDPRLLGANGLQCAITVVPR
;
A
#
# COMPACT_ATOMS: atom_id res chain seq x y z
N MET A 1 1.39 2.81 1.91
CA MET A 1 1.84 3.17 0.55
C MET A 1 3.28 3.63 0.57
N VAL A 2 3.96 3.54 -0.56
CA VAL A 2 5.33 4.02 -0.70
C VAL A 2 5.32 5.32 -1.50
N ARG A 3 5.94 6.36 -0.94
CA ARG A 3 6.02 7.69 -1.55
C ARG A 3 7.46 8.04 -1.81
N ARG A 4 7.74 8.45 -3.02
CA ARG A 4 9.04 8.98 -3.41
C ARG A 4 8.91 10.46 -3.70
N GLY A 5 9.76 11.25 -3.07
CA GLY A 5 9.76 12.69 -3.25
C GLY A 5 10.48 13.41 -2.14
N ARG A 6 10.60 14.72 -2.28
CA ARG A 6 11.21 15.58 -1.29
C ARG A 6 10.18 16.03 -0.25
N LEU A 7 10.64 16.62 0.86
CA LEU A 7 9.80 17.11 1.94
C LEU A 7 8.62 17.98 1.50
N LEU A 8 8.79 18.76 0.45
CA LEU A 8 7.80 19.74 -0.02
C LEU A 8 7.05 19.30 -1.29
N ALA A 9 7.44 18.18 -1.89
CA ALA A 9 6.81 17.67 -3.10
C ALA A 9 6.89 16.16 -3.14
N VAL A 10 5.78 15.51 -3.49
CA VAL A 10 5.73 14.07 -3.75
C VAL A 10 5.77 13.87 -5.25
N ASP A 11 6.86 13.27 -5.75
CA ASP A 11 7.04 13.03 -7.18
C ASP A 11 6.18 11.85 -7.64
N SER A 12 6.03 10.83 -6.79
CA SER A 12 5.31 9.60 -7.17
C SER A 12 4.86 8.82 -5.95
N VAL A 13 3.80 8.03 -6.14
CA VAL A 13 3.28 7.09 -5.14
C VAL A 13 3.39 5.70 -5.73
N HIS A 14 3.96 4.78 -4.96
CA HIS A 14 4.30 3.42 -5.37
C HIS A 14 3.50 2.41 -4.55
N VAL A 15 2.90 1.44 -5.21
CA VAL A 15 2.04 0.43 -4.58
C VAL A 15 2.24 -0.93 -5.25
N PRO A 16 2.02 -2.04 -4.53
CA PRO A 16 1.98 -3.34 -5.19
C PRO A 16 0.69 -3.49 -6.00
N HIS A 17 0.71 -4.29 -7.05
CA HIS A 17 -0.50 -4.62 -7.82
C HIS A 17 -1.62 -5.17 -6.95
N LEU A 18 -1.26 -5.82 -5.86
CA LEU A 18 -2.22 -6.38 -4.89
C LEU A 18 -3.23 -5.34 -4.39
N VAL A 19 -2.85 -4.06 -4.30
CA VAL A 19 -3.73 -3.00 -3.84
C VAL A 19 -5.00 -2.85 -4.69
N GLU A 20 -4.93 -3.23 -5.97
CA GLU A 20 -6.10 -3.19 -6.86
C GLU A 20 -7.23 -4.08 -6.31
N ALA A 21 -6.90 -5.30 -5.90
CA ALA A 21 -7.88 -6.20 -5.31
C ALA A 21 -8.38 -5.69 -3.95
N GLU A 22 -7.51 -5.09 -3.16
CA GLU A 22 -7.89 -4.53 -1.85
C GLU A 22 -8.90 -3.39 -2.03
N VAL A 23 -8.67 -2.49 -2.96
CA VAL A 23 -9.60 -1.38 -3.25
C VAL A 23 -10.95 -1.90 -3.71
N VAL A 24 -10.97 -2.84 -4.64
CA VAL A 24 -12.22 -3.45 -5.11
C VAL A 24 -12.95 -4.14 -3.96
N SER A 25 -12.22 -4.83 -3.09
CA SER A 25 -12.81 -5.51 -1.92
C SER A 25 -13.47 -4.53 -0.95
N VAL A 26 -12.83 -3.39 -0.70
CA VAL A 26 -13.41 -2.35 0.16
C VAL A 26 -14.69 -1.79 -0.46
N LEU A 27 -14.65 -1.42 -1.73
CA LEU A 27 -15.81 -0.86 -2.43
C LEU A 27 -16.97 -1.87 -2.48
N ARG A 28 -16.66 -3.14 -2.72
CA ARG A 28 -17.64 -4.22 -2.74
C ARG A 28 -18.34 -4.36 -1.38
N ARG A 29 -17.58 -4.36 -0.30
CA ARG A 29 -18.15 -4.46 1.06
C ARG A 29 -19.03 -3.27 1.40
N GLN A 30 -18.58 -2.05 1.04
CA GLN A 30 -19.34 -0.83 1.26
C GLN A 30 -20.68 -0.84 0.49
N ALA A 31 -20.64 -1.27 -0.76
CA ALA A 31 -21.84 -1.40 -1.57
C ALA A 31 -22.79 -2.48 -1.03
N ALA A 32 -22.25 -3.64 -0.64
CA ALA A 32 -23.04 -4.74 -0.10
C ALA A 32 -23.69 -4.37 1.24
N ALA A 33 -23.03 -3.55 2.04
CA ALA A 33 -23.56 -3.07 3.33
C ALA A 33 -24.53 -1.89 3.18
N GLY A 34 -24.79 -1.42 1.97
CA GLY A 34 -25.68 -0.28 1.72
C GLY A 34 -25.10 1.08 2.09
N LEU A 35 -23.79 1.14 2.38
CA LEU A 35 -23.11 2.40 2.71
C LEU A 35 -22.77 3.23 1.47
N LEU A 36 -22.65 2.57 0.32
CA LEU A 36 -22.49 3.22 -0.98
C LEU A 36 -23.47 2.59 -1.95
N ALA A 37 -24.08 3.42 -2.80
CA ALA A 37 -24.79 2.91 -3.96
C ALA A 37 -23.77 2.28 -4.94
N SER A 38 -24.17 1.25 -5.69
CA SER A 38 -23.27 0.59 -6.64
C SER A 38 -22.69 1.56 -7.66
N GLU A 39 -23.46 2.56 -8.05
CA GLU A 39 -23.02 3.63 -8.96
C GLU A 39 -21.91 4.49 -8.33
N GLN A 40 -22.05 4.80 -7.03
CA GLN A 40 -21.03 5.54 -6.30
C GLN A 40 -19.73 4.73 -6.18
N ALA A 41 -19.84 3.43 -5.90
CA ALA A 41 -18.68 2.53 -5.84
C ALA A 41 -17.98 2.45 -7.19
N ARG A 42 -18.75 2.38 -8.28
CA ARG A 42 -18.21 2.39 -9.64
C ARG A 42 -17.43 3.66 -9.94
N ARG A 43 -17.98 4.83 -9.57
CA ARG A 43 -17.30 6.11 -9.77
C ARG A 43 -16.01 6.20 -8.94
N ALA A 44 -16.03 5.69 -7.71
CA ALA A 44 -14.84 5.65 -6.88
C ALA A 44 -13.74 4.79 -7.51
N LEU A 45 -14.12 3.68 -8.13
CA LEU A 45 -13.18 2.84 -8.86
C LEU A 45 -12.57 3.57 -10.06
N ASP A 46 -13.38 4.33 -10.79
CA ASP A 46 -12.88 5.11 -11.93
C ASP A 46 -11.91 6.22 -11.46
N VAL A 47 -12.19 6.87 -10.33
CA VAL A 47 -11.26 7.83 -9.73
C VAL A 47 -9.94 7.14 -9.37
N TRP A 48 -10.00 5.97 -8.73
CA TRP A 48 -8.81 5.18 -8.39
C TRP A 48 -7.97 4.87 -9.62
N ARG A 49 -8.60 4.42 -10.70
CA ARG A 49 -7.89 4.09 -11.95
C ARG A 49 -7.20 5.29 -12.58
N GLY A 50 -7.75 6.50 -12.34
CA GLY A 50 -7.19 7.75 -12.86
C GLY A 50 -6.04 8.31 -12.04
N LEU A 51 -5.77 7.77 -10.85
CA LEU A 51 -4.62 8.21 -10.05
C LEU A 51 -3.33 7.74 -10.70
N GLY A 52 -2.34 8.61 -10.77
CA GLY A 52 -1.05 8.31 -11.38
C GLY A 52 -0.14 7.46 -10.50
N LEU A 53 -0.60 6.31 -10.05
CA LEU A 53 0.16 5.42 -9.18
C LEU A 53 1.12 4.56 -10.00
N ILE A 54 2.29 4.27 -9.43
CA ILE A 54 3.24 3.31 -10.00
C ILE A 54 3.02 1.97 -9.29
N ARG A 55 2.70 0.94 -10.06
CA ARG A 55 2.31 -0.37 -9.56
C ARG A 55 3.42 -1.39 -9.80
N TYR A 56 3.60 -2.29 -8.84
CA TYR A 56 4.68 -3.28 -8.86
C TYR A 56 4.13 -4.68 -8.79
N ALA A 57 4.66 -5.58 -9.64
CA ALA A 57 4.35 -7.00 -9.58
C ALA A 57 4.91 -7.63 -8.30
N ALA A 58 4.21 -8.64 -7.80
CA ALA A 58 4.58 -9.32 -6.57
C ALA A 58 5.82 -10.21 -6.74
N SER A 59 5.95 -10.90 -7.87
CA SER A 59 6.98 -11.92 -8.07
C SER A 59 8.40 -11.47 -7.69
N PRO A 60 8.88 -10.31 -8.15
CA PRO A 60 10.23 -9.87 -7.78
C PRO A 60 10.41 -9.54 -6.29
N LEU A 61 9.32 -9.41 -5.56
CA LEU A 61 9.33 -9.04 -4.13
C LEU A 61 9.27 -10.26 -3.21
N LEU A 62 8.93 -11.43 -3.72
CA LEU A 62 8.56 -12.59 -2.89
C LEU A 62 9.68 -13.07 -1.98
N GLU A 63 10.93 -13.02 -2.41
CA GLU A 63 12.02 -13.45 -1.57
C GLU A 63 12.16 -12.56 -0.33
N ARG A 64 12.10 -11.25 -0.50
CA ARG A 64 12.14 -10.32 0.64
C ARG A 64 10.91 -10.45 1.52
N VAL A 65 9.74 -10.63 0.92
CA VAL A 65 8.50 -10.89 1.66
C VAL A 65 8.64 -12.12 2.55
N TRP A 66 9.21 -13.19 2.03
CA TRP A 66 9.41 -14.41 2.80
C TRP A 66 10.38 -14.20 3.97
N VAL A 67 11.46 -13.46 3.75
CA VAL A 67 12.42 -13.14 4.84
C VAL A 67 11.74 -12.41 6.00
N LEU A 68 10.72 -11.61 5.71
CA LEU A 68 10.00 -10.82 6.71
C LEU A 68 8.79 -11.53 7.34
N TRP A 69 8.57 -12.81 7.01
CA TRP A 69 7.32 -13.52 7.37
C TRP A 69 6.98 -13.50 8.87
N ALA A 70 8.00 -13.51 9.74
CA ALA A 70 7.79 -13.54 11.18
C ALA A 70 7.50 -12.14 11.78
N ALA A 71 7.82 -11.08 11.06
CA ALA A 71 7.74 -9.71 11.57
C ALA A 71 6.49 -8.97 11.09
N VAL A 72 6.04 -9.23 9.87
CA VAL A 72 4.92 -8.52 9.25
C VAL A 72 4.09 -9.47 8.41
N THR A 73 2.85 -9.07 8.11
CA THR A 73 2.00 -9.83 7.19
C THR A 73 2.58 -9.82 5.78
N ALA A 74 2.18 -10.77 4.95
CA ALA A 74 2.61 -10.80 3.55
C ALA A 74 2.23 -9.52 2.81
N TYR A 75 1.05 -8.99 3.07
CA TYR A 75 0.60 -7.72 2.49
C TYR A 75 1.50 -6.56 2.89
N GLY A 76 1.77 -6.41 4.18
CA GLY A 76 2.67 -5.37 4.69
C GLY A 76 4.09 -5.52 4.16
N ALA A 77 4.58 -6.76 4.06
CA ALA A 77 5.91 -7.03 3.54
C ALA A 77 6.08 -6.63 2.07
N MET A 78 5.01 -6.70 1.27
CA MET A 78 5.05 -6.21 -0.12
C MET A 78 5.39 -4.72 -0.16
N TYR A 79 4.72 -3.91 0.67
CA TYR A 79 4.98 -2.47 0.75
C TYR A 79 6.38 -2.18 1.28
N VAL A 80 6.82 -2.92 2.30
CA VAL A 80 8.17 -2.78 2.86
C VAL A 80 9.23 -3.06 1.79
N ALA A 81 9.06 -4.15 1.03
CA ALA A 81 10.00 -4.50 -0.02
C ALA A 81 10.13 -3.43 -1.10
N ILE A 82 9.00 -2.83 -1.51
CA ILE A 82 9.01 -1.73 -2.46
C ILE A 82 9.77 -0.53 -1.88
N ALA A 83 9.45 -0.14 -0.63
CA ALA A 83 10.10 0.99 0.02
C ALA A 83 11.60 0.79 0.16
N GLU A 84 12.04 -0.40 0.53
CA GLU A 84 13.46 -0.73 0.64
C GLU A 84 14.16 -0.64 -0.71
N ASN A 85 13.56 -1.20 -1.75
CA ASN A 85 14.14 -1.16 -3.10
C ASN A 85 14.28 0.27 -3.64
N LEU A 86 13.36 1.15 -3.27
CA LEU A 86 13.38 2.55 -3.71
C LEU A 86 14.12 3.46 -2.75
N GLU A 87 14.59 2.93 -1.63
CA GLU A 87 15.23 3.71 -0.55
C GLU A 87 14.35 4.89 -0.11
N CYS A 88 13.07 4.60 0.06
CA CYS A 88 12.04 5.57 0.41
C CYS A 88 11.36 5.19 1.72
N ALA A 89 10.66 6.16 2.32
CA ALA A 89 9.84 5.88 3.50
C ALA A 89 8.56 5.15 3.10
N LEU A 90 8.12 4.24 3.95
CA LEU A 90 6.80 3.63 3.88
C LEU A 90 5.84 4.46 4.72
N VAL A 91 4.74 4.89 4.13
CA VAL A 91 3.67 5.60 4.83
C VAL A 91 2.58 4.59 5.20
N ALA A 92 2.28 4.47 6.47
CA ALA A 92 1.35 3.47 6.98
C ALA A 92 0.46 4.06 8.08
N THR A 93 -0.64 3.38 8.38
CA THR A 93 -1.52 3.75 9.49
C THR A 93 -1.34 2.85 10.71
N ASP A 94 -0.64 1.73 10.56
CA ASP A 94 -0.44 0.75 11.63
C ASP A 94 0.85 1.05 12.40
N PRO A 95 0.76 1.52 13.67
CA PRO A 95 1.93 1.83 14.47
C PRO A 95 2.78 0.61 14.84
N ARG A 96 2.26 -0.61 14.70
CA ARG A 96 3.01 -1.84 14.99
C ARG A 96 4.22 -2.00 14.07
N LEU A 97 4.20 -1.38 12.89
CA LEU A 97 5.33 -1.41 11.97
C LEU A 97 6.57 -0.74 12.53
N LEU A 98 6.42 0.24 13.43
CA LEU A 98 7.56 0.91 14.06
C LEU A 98 8.42 -0.04 14.90
N GLY A 99 7.82 -1.07 15.48
CA GLY A 99 8.52 -2.05 16.29
C GLY A 99 8.86 -3.35 15.57
N ALA A 100 8.56 -3.47 14.29
CA ALA A 100 8.81 -4.69 13.55
C ALA A 100 10.31 -4.89 13.28
N ASN A 101 10.79 -6.13 13.47
CA ASN A 101 12.20 -6.46 13.30
C ASN A 101 12.57 -6.64 11.83
N GLY A 102 13.77 -6.22 11.48
CA GLY A 102 14.36 -6.51 10.18
C GLY A 102 13.94 -5.60 9.04
N LEU A 103 13.12 -4.58 9.30
CA LEU A 103 12.74 -3.61 8.28
C LEU A 103 13.90 -2.66 8.00
N GLN A 104 14.22 -2.45 6.73
CA GLN A 104 15.33 -1.62 6.26
C GLN A 104 14.85 -0.35 5.57
N CYS A 105 13.64 0.09 5.85
CA CYS A 105 13.11 1.37 5.38
C CYS A 105 12.60 2.19 6.56
N ALA A 106 12.55 3.49 6.39
CA ALA A 106 11.91 4.38 7.35
C ALA A 106 10.40 4.17 7.30
N ILE A 107 9.75 4.22 8.46
CA ILE A 107 8.30 4.09 8.57
C ILE A 107 7.74 5.43 9.06
N THR A 108 6.81 5.96 8.32
CA THR A 108 6.04 7.14 8.73
C THR A 108 4.62 6.69 9.03
N VAL A 109 4.22 6.78 10.29
CA VAL A 109 2.86 6.42 10.70
C VAL A 109 2.00 7.67 10.71
N VAL A 110 0.87 7.59 10.02
CA VAL A 110 -0.09 8.68 9.94
C VAL A 110 -1.39 8.28 10.65
N PRO A 111 -2.14 9.22 11.24
CA PRO A 111 -3.43 8.94 11.86
C PRO A 111 -4.43 8.39 10.85
N ARG A 112 -5.31 7.54 11.34
CA ARG A 112 -6.44 7.07 10.55
C ARG A 112 -7.50 8.16 10.37
#